data_1af7c11e72a36610f9dc295168368235
#
_entry.id   1af7c11e72a36610f9dc295168368235
#
_cell.length_a   1.000
_cell.length_b   1.000
_cell.length_c   1.000
_cell.angle_alpha   90.00
_cell.angle_beta   90.00
_cell.angle_gamma   90.00
#
_symmetry.space_group_name_H-M   'P 1'
#
loop_
_entity.id
_entity.type
_entity.pdbx_description
1 polymer ?
#
loop_
_entity_poly.entity_id
_entity_poly.type
_entity_poly.pdbx_seq_one_letter_code
_entity_poly.pdbx_strand_id
1 'polypeptide(L)'
;MSKFNNSKIMPRYSAIAIVMSLVAVAVIGKTVYTMTAGRSYWMEVAASQKKDSVTVKPTRGNILSCDGQLMASSLPEFKVYMDFNALKEAGNDTAFVDSINYISKGLNNIFPEKSPAYFKQRLMEGFHKMSKHWPVWDERIDYNTFKEIQNLPIFHLSKYQSGFHWDEFNARRRPFGSLAQRTVGDMFGAKDTARCGLELSYDSILRGTNGIIHRRKVRNKYLNITDTPPVDGADIVTTIDVSMQDLAERALLDELREPNVNGNVGVAIVMEVATGDIKAIVNMDKCSDGKYREVKNHAVSDLLEPGSVFKT
;
A
#
# COMPACT_ATOMS: atom_id res chain seq x y z
N MET A 1 -64.21 -48.47 22.95
CA MET A 1 -63.46 -47.31 23.41
C MET A 1 -62.62 -47.71 24.61
N SER A 2 -61.32 -47.90 24.45
CA SER A 2 -60.40 -48.28 25.55
C SER A 2 -60.24 -47.09 26.49
N LYS A 3 -60.62 -47.26 27.75
CA LYS A 3 -60.48 -46.29 28.83
C LYS A 3 -58.97 -46.07 29.03
N PHE A 4 -58.45 -44.88 28.67
CA PHE A 4 -57.06 -44.48 28.92
C PHE A 4 -56.81 -44.55 30.45
N ASN A 5 -55.85 -45.40 30.85
CA ASN A 5 -55.50 -45.58 32.23
C ASN A 5 -54.59 -44.49 32.73
N ASN A 6 -55.15 -43.33 33.14
CA ASN A 6 -54.40 -42.12 33.53
C ASN A 6 -53.42 -42.39 34.68
N SER A 7 -53.66 -43.38 35.55
CA SER A 7 -52.81 -43.69 36.71
C SER A 7 -51.39 -44.20 36.32
N LYS A 8 -51.24 -44.84 35.14
CA LYS A 8 -49.96 -45.36 34.68
C LYS A 8 -49.25 -44.39 33.73
N ILE A 9 -49.98 -43.44 33.13
CA ILE A 9 -49.45 -42.50 32.16
C ILE A 9 -48.91 -41.23 32.84
N MET A 10 -49.64 -40.71 33.81
CA MET A 10 -49.27 -39.50 34.58
C MET A 10 -47.86 -39.55 35.21
N PRO A 11 -47.42 -40.63 35.90
CA PRO A 11 -46.08 -40.66 36.47
C PRO A 11 -44.97 -40.63 35.43
N ARG A 12 -45.19 -41.15 34.21
CA ARG A 12 -44.23 -41.10 33.13
C ARG A 12 -44.09 -39.70 32.55
N TYR A 13 -45.22 -39.00 32.38
CA TYR A 13 -45.20 -37.59 31.97
C TYR A 13 -44.52 -36.69 33.02
N SER A 14 -44.84 -36.93 34.32
CA SER A 14 -44.21 -36.19 35.41
C SER A 14 -42.65 -36.42 35.42
N ALA A 15 -42.21 -37.65 35.23
CA ALA A 15 -40.81 -37.98 35.21
C ALA A 15 -40.09 -37.26 34.02
N ILE A 16 -40.69 -37.26 32.82
CA ILE A 16 -40.16 -36.54 31.67
C ILE A 16 -40.13 -35.04 31.93
N ALA A 17 -41.18 -34.46 32.46
CA ALA A 17 -41.26 -33.04 32.80
C ALA A 17 -40.19 -32.63 33.81
N ILE A 18 -39.93 -33.43 34.84
CA ILE A 18 -38.88 -33.22 35.84
C ILE A 18 -37.51 -33.27 35.18
N VAL A 19 -37.25 -34.26 34.34
CA VAL A 19 -35.96 -34.37 33.61
C VAL A 19 -35.73 -33.17 32.69
N MET A 20 -36.76 -32.76 31.92
CA MET A 20 -36.67 -31.59 31.07
C MET A 20 -36.43 -30.30 31.85
N SER A 21 -37.10 -30.14 33.02
CA SER A 21 -36.91 -29.00 33.90
C SER A 21 -35.47 -28.97 34.47
N LEU A 22 -34.94 -30.11 34.88
CA LEU A 22 -33.56 -30.22 35.34
C LEU A 22 -32.54 -29.85 34.25
N VAL A 23 -32.75 -30.32 33.01
CA VAL A 23 -31.92 -29.95 31.87
C VAL A 23 -32.00 -28.44 31.59
N ALA A 24 -33.21 -27.87 31.62
CA ALA A 24 -33.41 -26.44 31.43
C ALA A 24 -32.67 -25.62 32.49
N VAL A 25 -32.78 -25.99 33.76
CA VAL A 25 -32.05 -25.34 34.87
C VAL A 25 -30.54 -25.49 34.71
N ALA A 26 -30.04 -26.66 34.28
CA ALA A 26 -28.63 -26.89 34.04
C ALA A 26 -28.08 -26.02 32.88
N VAL A 27 -28.86 -25.86 31.81
CA VAL A 27 -28.49 -24.98 30.66
C VAL A 27 -28.47 -23.52 31.09
N ILE A 28 -29.49 -23.06 31.80
CA ILE A 28 -29.53 -21.68 32.32
C ILE A 28 -28.36 -21.44 33.29
N GLY A 29 -28.13 -22.36 34.23
CA GLY A 29 -26.98 -22.27 35.15
C GLY A 29 -25.65 -22.22 34.46
N LYS A 30 -25.45 -23.03 33.40
CA LYS A 30 -24.27 -23.01 32.58
C LYS A 30 -24.10 -21.68 31.81
N THR A 31 -25.19 -21.12 31.30
CA THR A 31 -25.19 -19.84 30.61
C THR A 31 -24.81 -18.70 31.56
N VAL A 32 -25.42 -18.65 32.74
CA VAL A 32 -25.11 -17.67 33.78
C VAL A 32 -23.63 -17.79 34.20
N TYR A 33 -23.14 -19.01 34.43
CA TYR A 33 -21.75 -19.27 34.77
C TYR A 33 -20.79 -18.76 33.68
N THR A 34 -21.08 -19.05 32.41
CA THR A 34 -20.23 -18.55 31.29
C THR A 34 -20.29 -17.03 31.16
N MET A 35 -21.42 -16.40 31.44
CA MET A 35 -21.55 -14.93 31.36
C MET A 35 -20.91 -14.20 32.55
N THR A 36 -20.78 -14.84 33.70
CA THR A 36 -20.23 -14.23 34.92
C THR A 36 -18.82 -14.72 35.23
N ALA A 37 -18.65 -15.91 35.74
CA ALA A 37 -17.37 -16.45 36.19
C ALA A 37 -16.43 -16.80 35.00
N GLY A 38 -16.99 -17.25 33.88
CA GLY A 38 -16.23 -17.56 32.66
C GLY A 38 -15.93 -16.36 31.76
N ARG A 39 -16.43 -15.16 32.07
CA ARG A 39 -16.36 -13.99 31.20
C ARG A 39 -14.93 -13.61 30.85
N SER A 40 -14.03 -13.57 31.82
CA SER A 40 -12.61 -13.21 31.59
C SER A 40 -11.91 -14.18 30.64
N TYR A 41 -12.10 -15.48 30.87
CA TYR A 41 -11.55 -16.51 29.98
C TYR A 41 -12.06 -16.39 28.54
N TRP A 42 -13.39 -16.23 28.36
CA TRP A 42 -13.98 -16.13 27.02
C TRP A 42 -13.64 -14.79 26.34
N MET A 43 -13.45 -13.70 27.09
CA MET A 43 -12.93 -12.45 26.55
C MET A 43 -11.48 -12.58 26.11
N GLU A 44 -10.66 -13.32 26.84
CA GLU A 44 -9.26 -13.58 26.44
C GLU A 44 -9.18 -14.47 25.18
N VAL A 45 -10.01 -15.50 25.11
CA VAL A 45 -10.16 -16.35 23.90
C VAL A 45 -10.64 -15.52 22.71
N ALA A 46 -11.63 -14.64 22.91
CA ALA A 46 -12.11 -13.75 21.85
C ALA A 46 -11.03 -12.75 21.42
N ALA A 47 -10.26 -12.21 22.36
CA ALA A 47 -9.12 -11.31 22.07
C ALA A 47 -7.98 -12.04 21.34
N SER A 48 -7.72 -13.30 21.66
CA SER A 48 -6.73 -14.12 20.97
C SER A 48 -7.15 -14.45 19.53
N GLN A 49 -8.45 -14.63 19.28
CA GLN A 49 -8.97 -14.82 17.92
C GLN A 49 -8.92 -13.54 17.07
N LYS A 50 -8.90 -12.36 17.70
CA LYS A 50 -8.73 -11.06 17.01
C LYS A 50 -7.29 -10.75 16.65
N LYS A 51 -6.30 -11.54 17.08
CA LYS A 51 -4.86 -11.30 16.82
C LYS A 51 -4.44 -11.45 15.34
N ASP A 52 -5.26 -12.01 14.48
CA ASP A 52 -5.00 -12.11 13.06
C ASP A 52 -5.61 -10.95 12.24
N SER A 53 -5.75 -9.77 12.85
CA SER A 53 -6.17 -8.58 12.12
C SER A 53 -5.02 -8.04 11.28
N VAL A 54 -5.26 -7.94 9.99
CA VAL A 54 -4.32 -7.33 9.04
C VAL A 54 -4.85 -5.93 8.72
N THR A 55 -4.02 -4.93 8.96
CA THR A 55 -4.31 -3.57 8.54
C THR A 55 -4.10 -3.45 7.03
N VAL A 56 -5.13 -3.03 6.31
CA VAL A 56 -5.05 -2.73 4.89
C VAL A 56 -4.90 -1.23 4.73
N LYS A 57 -3.84 -0.84 4.05
CA LYS A 57 -3.58 0.58 3.78
C LYS A 57 -4.48 1.08 2.66
N PRO A 58 -5.01 2.31 2.77
CA PRO A 58 -5.72 2.97 1.68
C PRO A 58 -4.74 3.44 0.59
N THR A 59 -5.28 3.76 -0.58
CA THR A 59 -4.54 4.47 -1.61
C THR A 59 -4.44 5.95 -1.24
N ARG A 60 -3.23 6.52 -1.32
CA ARG A 60 -3.03 7.95 -1.06
C ARG A 60 -3.57 8.77 -2.21
N GLY A 61 -4.33 9.82 -1.94
CA GLY A 61 -4.90 10.73 -2.93
C GLY A 61 -3.85 11.42 -3.80
N ASN A 62 -4.25 11.90 -4.95
CA ASN A 62 -3.38 12.55 -5.92
C ASN A 62 -3.23 14.05 -5.63
N ILE A 63 -2.15 14.64 -6.12
CA ILE A 63 -1.99 16.10 -6.20
C ILE A 63 -2.06 16.47 -7.69
N LEU A 64 -3.02 17.32 -8.02
CA LEU A 64 -3.35 17.73 -9.38
C LEU A 64 -3.00 19.20 -9.58
N SER A 65 -2.62 19.57 -10.79
CA SER A 65 -2.54 20.96 -11.24
C SER A 65 -3.92 21.56 -11.45
N CYS A 66 -4.00 22.85 -11.76
CA CYS A 66 -5.27 23.55 -11.98
C CYS A 66 -6.07 23.01 -13.19
N ASP A 67 -5.39 22.40 -14.15
CA ASP A 67 -5.96 21.76 -15.34
C ASP A 67 -6.13 20.24 -15.21
N GLY A 68 -5.95 19.70 -13.99
CA GLY A 68 -6.18 18.29 -13.68
C GLY A 68 -5.04 17.34 -14.03
N GLN A 69 -3.84 17.85 -14.37
CA GLN A 69 -2.68 17.00 -14.62
C GLN A 69 -2.11 16.45 -13.30
N LEU A 70 -1.63 15.20 -13.31
CA LEU A 70 -1.08 14.53 -12.15
C LEU A 70 0.31 15.08 -11.80
N MET A 71 0.42 15.89 -10.74
CA MET A 71 1.71 16.36 -10.21
C MET A 71 2.34 15.33 -9.28
N ALA A 72 1.53 14.66 -8.48
CA ALA A 72 1.95 13.50 -7.68
C ALA A 72 0.83 12.47 -7.61
N SER A 73 1.17 11.20 -7.83
CA SER A 73 0.21 10.08 -7.80
C SER A 73 0.82 8.86 -7.13
N SER A 74 -0.03 8.04 -6.51
CA SER A 74 0.37 6.76 -5.94
C SER A 74 0.12 5.65 -6.93
N LEU A 75 1.18 4.95 -7.33
CA LEU A 75 1.10 3.81 -8.21
C LEU A 75 1.50 2.54 -7.44
N PRO A 76 0.80 1.42 -7.66
CA PRO A 76 1.17 0.16 -7.05
C PRO A 76 2.50 -0.34 -7.63
N GLU A 77 3.44 -0.67 -6.76
CA GLU A 77 4.67 -1.38 -7.06
C GLU A 77 4.65 -2.73 -6.36
N PHE A 78 5.27 -3.72 -6.96
CA PHE A 78 5.24 -5.09 -6.48
C PHE A 78 6.67 -5.61 -6.25
N LYS A 79 6.83 -6.38 -5.20
CA LYS A 79 8.03 -7.17 -4.98
C LYS A 79 7.64 -8.64 -5.01
N VAL A 80 8.25 -9.41 -5.87
CA VAL A 80 7.81 -10.76 -6.23
C VAL A 80 8.71 -11.83 -5.63
N TYR A 81 8.09 -12.88 -5.11
CA TYR A 81 8.73 -13.96 -4.37
C TYR A 81 8.20 -15.34 -4.75
N MET A 82 8.98 -16.36 -4.45
CA MET A 82 8.60 -17.77 -4.55
C MET A 82 8.64 -18.46 -3.20
N ASP A 83 7.60 -19.22 -2.88
CA ASP A 83 7.53 -20.19 -1.80
C ASP A 83 7.68 -21.61 -2.38
N PHE A 84 8.89 -22.14 -2.32
CA PHE A 84 9.17 -23.47 -2.86
C PHE A 84 8.61 -24.60 -2.00
N ASN A 85 8.32 -24.34 -0.72
CA ASN A 85 7.62 -25.31 0.13
C ASN A 85 6.16 -25.48 -0.31
N ALA A 86 5.44 -24.38 -0.54
CA ALA A 86 4.06 -24.42 -1.04
C ALA A 86 3.98 -25.10 -2.41
N LEU A 87 4.94 -24.82 -3.29
CA LEU A 87 5.08 -25.46 -4.61
C LEU A 87 5.19 -27.00 -4.49
N LYS A 88 6.05 -27.47 -3.58
CA LYS A 88 6.26 -28.90 -3.32
C LYS A 88 5.06 -29.56 -2.66
N GLU A 89 4.45 -28.91 -1.66
CA GLU A 89 3.23 -29.40 -1.01
C GLU A 89 2.06 -29.53 -2.00
N ALA A 90 2.04 -28.70 -3.04
CA ALA A 90 1.06 -28.79 -4.12
C ALA A 90 1.38 -29.87 -5.17
N GLY A 91 2.55 -30.52 -5.12
CA GLY A 91 2.98 -31.51 -6.07
C GLY A 91 3.38 -30.97 -7.46
N ASN A 92 3.68 -29.67 -7.55
CA ASN A 92 4.05 -28.98 -8.79
C ASN A 92 5.57 -28.77 -8.96
N ASP A 93 6.36 -29.39 -8.12
CA ASP A 93 7.83 -29.31 -8.12
C ASP A 93 8.45 -29.85 -9.43
N THR A 94 7.96 -30.97 -9.94
CA THR A 94 8.41 -31.54 -11.23
C THR A 94 8.05 -30.61 -12.38
N ALA A 95 6.82 -30.11 -12.44
CA ALA A 95 6.37 -29.16 -13.46
C ALA A 95 7.17 -27.86 -13.45
N PHE A 96 7.60 -27.40 -12.27
CA PHE A 96 8.49 -26.23 -12.13
C PHE A 96 9.87 -26.50 -12.73
N VAL A 97 10.50 -27.65 -12.41
CA VAL A 97 11.81 -28.03 -12.94
C VAL A 97 11.77 -28.18 -14.46
N ASP A 98 10.72 -28.77 -15.01
CA ASP A 98 10.53 -28.91 -16.46
C ASP A 98 10.35 -27.55 -17.15
N SER A 99 9.67 -26.62 -16.49
CA SER A 99 9.38 -25.28 -17.02
C SER A 99 10.49 -24.26 -16.77
N ILE A 100 11.52 -24.57 -15.98
CA ILE A 100 12.54 -23.63 -15.53
C ILE A 100 13.24 -22.87 -16.66
N ASN A 101 13.47 -23.54 -17.79
CA ASN A 101 14.11 -22.94 -18.96
C ASN A 101 13.20 -21.89 -19.63
N TYR A 102 11.89 -22.15 -19.68
CA TYR A 102 10.90 -21.22 -20.22
C TYR A 102 10.73 -20.01 -19.27
N ILE A 103 10.64 -20.26 -17.96
CA ILE A 103 10.56 -19.22 -16.94
C ILE A 103 11.79 -18.32 -17.01
N SER A 104 12.99 -18.90 -17.09
CA SER A 104 14.25 -18.14 -17.14
C SER A 104 14.39 -17.30 -18.42
N LYS A 105 13.93 -17.79 -19.55
CA LYS A 105 13.87 -17.03 -20.81
C LYS A 105 12.83 -15.91 -20.73
N GLY A 106 11.64 -16.21 -20.16
CA GLY A 106 10.60 -15.20 -19.96
C GLY A 106 11.07 -14.08 -19.06
N LEU A 107 11.72 -14.39 -17.93
CA LEU A 107 12.31 -13.38 -17.04
C LEU A 107 13.42 -12.57 -17.71
N ASN A 108 14.25 -13.17 -18.59
CA ASN A 108 15.25 -12.44 -19.35
C ASN A 108 14.61 -11.47 -20.37
N ASN A 109 13.50 -11.85 -20.99
CA ASN A 109 12.78 -10.94 -21.90
C ASN A 109 12.24 -9.70 -21.15
N ILE A 110 11.79 -9.90 -19.91
CA ILE A 110 11.29 -8.82 -19.03
C ILE A 110 12.45 -8.00 -18.47
N PHE A 111 13.55 -8.65 -18.08
CA PHE A 111 14.75 -8.03 -17.50
C PHE A 111 15.99 -8.37 -18.34
N PRO A 112 16.23 -7.64 -19.44
CA PRO A 112 17.35 -7.92 -20.34
C PRO A 112 18.74 -7.75 -19.73
N GLU A 113 18.83 -7.06 -18.58
CA GLU A 113 20.07 -6.82 -17.84
C GLU A 113 20.72 -8.10 -17.30
N LYS A 114 19.93 -9.15 -17.11
CA LYS A 114 20.40 -10.44 -16.55
C LYS A 114 20.16 -11.58 -17.54
N SER A 115 21.14 -12.46 -17.66
CA SER A 115 21.05 -13.61 -18.56
C SER A 115 20.03 -14.66 -18.10
N PRO A 116 19.49 -15.49 -19.02
CA PRO A 116 18.62 -16.61 -18.64
C PRO A 116 19.29 -17.58 -17.66
N ALA A 117 20.60 -17.77 -17.78
CA ALA A 117 21.38 -18.62 -16.87
C ALA A 117 21.36 -18.09 -15.43
N TYR A 118 21.42 -16.76 -15.25
CA TYR A 118 21.32 -16.14 -13.94
C TYR A 118 19.97 -16.45 -13.27
N PHE A 119 18.85 -16.26 -13.98
CA PHE A 119 17.52 -16.55 -13.44
C PHE A 119 17.33 -18.03 -13.13
N LYS A 120 17.82 -18.91 -14.01
CA LYS A 120 17.79 -20.35 -13.76
C LYS A 120 18.56 -20.72 -12.49
N GLN A 121 19.78 -20.25 -12.35
CA GLN A 121 20.61 -20.51 -11.15
C GLN A 121 19.94 -19.98 -9.90
N ARG A 122 19.46 -18.74 -9.92
CA ARG A 122 18.79 -18.09 -8.79
C ARG A 122 17.54 -18.86 -8.33
N LEU A 123 16.67 -19.23 -9.26
CA LEU A 123 15.44 -19.97 -8.94
C LEU A 123 15.75 -21.39 -8.45
N MET A 124 16.72 -22.08 -9.06
CA MET A 124 17.16 -23.40 -8.60
C MET A 124 17.83 -23.36 -7.23
N GLU A 125 18.58 -22.32 -6.93
CA GLU A 125 19.14 -22.12 -5.58
C GLU A 125 18.05 -22.00 -4.51
N GLY A 126 17.01 -21.18 -4.76
CA GLY A 126 15.84 -21.07 -3.89
C GLY A 126 15.09 -22.38 -3.75
N PHE A 127 14.96 -23.14 -4.84
CA PHE A 127 14.33 -24.46 -4.86
C PHE A 127 15.11 -25.47 -4.02
N HIS A 128 16.43 -25.55 -4.14
CA HIS A 128 17.25 -26.44 -3.32
C HIS A 128 17.23 -26.07 -1.83
N LYS A 129 17.16 -24.79 -1.51
CA LYS A 129 17.05 -24.30 -0.14
C LYS A 129 15.62 -24.44 0.44
N MET A 130 14.65 -24.84 -0.36
CA MET A 130 13.23 -24.91 0.04
C MET A 130 12.76 -23.63 0.74
N SER A 131 13.18 -22.48 0.21
CA SER A 131 12.87 -21.18 0.81
C SER A 131 11.38 -20.85 0.68
N LYS A 132 10.79 -20.32 1.76
CA LYS A 132 9.38 -19.86 1.77
C LYS A 132 9.20 -18.45 1.22
N HIS A 133 10.30 -17.69 1.10
CA HIS A 133 10.26 -16.28 0.69
C HIS A 133 11.52 -15.94 -0.10
N TRP A 134 11.63 -16.52 -1.29
CA TRP A 134 12.78 -16.32 -2.17
C TRP A 134 12.50 -15.24 -3.20
N PRO A 135 13.28 -14.16 -3.27
CA PRO A 135 13.01 -13.10 -4.23
C PRO A 135 13.28 -13.56 -5.67
N VAL A 136 12.29 -13.42 -6.53
CA VAL A 136 12.43 -13.66 -7.97
C VAL A 136 13.23 -12.51 -8.59
N TRP A 137 12.94 -11.29 -8.17
CA TRP A 137 13.65 -10.07 -8.51
C TRP A 137 13.89 -9.22 -7.26
N ASP A 138 15.02 -8.51 -7.18
CA ASP A 138 15.42 -7.80 -5.95
C ASP A 138 14.74 -6.43 -5.82
N GLU A 139 14.45 -5.80 -6.94
CA GLU A 139 13.84 -4.47 -6.97
C GLU A 139 12.32 -4.55 -7.02
N ARG A 140 11.69 -3.40 -6.80
CA ARG A 140 10.25 -3.25 -7.00
C ARG A 140 9.96 -3.08 -8.48
N ILE A 141 8.87 -3.64 -8.93
CA ILE A 141 8.40 -3.61 -10.31
C ILE A 141 7.04 -2.93 -10.40
N ASP A 142 6.75 -2.35 -11.54
CA ASP A 142 5.46 -1.77 -11.84
C ASP A 142 4.37 -2.84 -12.12
N TYR A 143 3.13 -2.41 -12.24
CA TYR A 143 2.00 -3.30 -12.47
C TYR A 143 2.10 -4.06 -13.80
N ASN A 144 2.59 -3.43 -14.87
CA ASN A 144 2.69 -4.08 -16.18
C ASN A 144 3.71 -5.23 -16.15
N THR A 145 4.90 -4.94 -15.65
CA THR A 145 5.97 -5.92 -15.43
C THR A 145 5.52 -7.06 -14.51
N PHE A 146 4.79 -6.73 -13.44
CA PHE A 146 4.20 -7.74 -12.55
C PHE A 146 3.24 -8.67 -13.29
N LYS A 147 2.38 -8.12 -14.16
CA LYS A 147 1.44 -8.93 -14.98
C LYS A 147 2.18 -9.82 -15.98
N GLU A 148 3.24 -9.34 -16.60
CA GLU A 148 4.07 -10.14 -17.50
C GLU A 148 4.71 -11.32 -16.76
N ILE A 149 5.25 -11.10 -15.56
CA ILE A 149 5.80 -12.16 -14.72
C ILE A 149 4.71 -13.15 -14.30
N GLN A 150 3.54 -12.66 -13.91
CA GLN A 150 2.42 -13.48 -13.48
C GLN A 150 1.94 -14.42 -14.61
N ASN A 151 2.08 -14.04 -15.87
CA ASN A 151 1.69 -14.84 -17.03
C ASN A 151 2.70 -15.94 -17.40
N LEU A 152 3.86 -15.99 -16.75
CA LEU A 152 4.84 -17.04 -16.99
C LEU A 152 4.33 -18.42 -16.52
N PRO A 153 4.86 -19.52 -17.09
CA PRO A 153 4.51 -20.87 -16.68
C PRO A 153 4.63 -21.04 -15.17
N ILE A 154 3.68 -21.74 -14.57
CA ILE A 154 3.55 -21.97 -13.12
C ILE A 154 3.13 -20.69 -12.35
N PHE A 155 3.65 -19.50 -12.65
CA PHE A 155 3.38 -18.25 -11.89
C PHE A 155 1.92 -17.77 -12.06
N HIS A 156 1.23 -18.18 -13.12
CA HIS A 156 -0.19 -17.89 -13.33
C HIS A 156 -1.13 -18.69 -12.42
N LEU A 157 -0.64 -19.74 -11.77
CA LEU A 157 -1.41 -20.56 -10.85
C LEU A 157 -1.64 -19.80 -9.53
N SER A 158 -2.59 -20.27 -8.73
CA SER A 158 -2.84 -19.69 -7.42
C SER A 158 -1.60 -19.76 -6.52
N LYS A 159 -1.46 -18.81 -5.58
CA LYS A 159 -0.36 -18.75 -4.60
C LYS A 159 -0.07 -20.10 -3.91
N TYR A 160 -1.12 -20.88 -3.62
CA TYR A 160 -0.97 -22.17 -2.93
C TYR A 160 -0.54 -23.32 -3.86
N GLN A 161 -0.64 -23.12 -5.19
CA GLN A 161 -0.23 -24.12 -6.18
C GLN A 161 1.12 -23.79 -6.79
N SER A 162 1.38 -22.51 -7.03
CA SER A 162 2.63 -22.05 -7.64
C SER A 162 3.71 -21.71 -6.61
N GLY A 163 3.31 -21.35 -5.38
CA GLY A 163 4.20 -20.68 -4.44
C GLY A 163 4.54 -19.23 -4.82
N PHE A 164 4.11 -18.75 -5.99
CA PHE A 164 4.34 -17.37 -6.42
C PHE A 164 3.47 -16.42 -5.61
N HIS A 165 4.11 -15.45 -4.96
CA HIS A 165 3.45 -14.43 -4.15
C HIS A 165 4.19 -13.10 -4.24
N TRP A 166 3.53 -12.05 -3.80
CA TRP A 166 4.06 -10.68 -3.88
C TRP A 166 3.65 -9.86 -2.68
N ASP A 167 4.46 -8.85 -2.41
CA ASP A 167 4.13 -7.75 -1.53
C ASP A 167 3.82 -6.52 -2.38
N GLU A 168 2.74 -5.83 -2.06
CA GLU A 168 2.29 -4.61 -2.74
C GLU A 168 2.74 -3.39 -1.95
N PHE A 169 3.29 -2.41 -2.67
CA PHE A 169 3.74 -1.14 -2.14
C PHE A 169 3.11 -0.01 -2.93
N ASN A 170 2.70 1.04 -2.27
CA ASN A 170 2.29 2.27 -2.92
C ASN A 170 3.52 3.19 -3.09
N ALA A 171 3.99 3.32 -4.33
CA ALA A 171 5.08 4.22 -4.67
C ALA A 171 4.52 5.59 -5.07
N ARG A 172 5.02 6.64 -4.44
CA ARG A 172 4.68 8.00 -4.82
C ARG A 172 5.50 8.41 -6.02
N ARG A 173 4.83 8.66 -7.15
CA ARG A 173 5.43 9.05 -8.42
C ARG A 173 5.06 10.48 -8.77
N ARG A 174 6.01 11.20 -9.36
CA ARG A 174 5.84 12.55 -9.90
C ARG A 174 6.09 12.50 -11.40
N PRO A 175 5.04 12.55 -12.22
CA PRO A 175 5.19 12.43 -13.69
C PRO A 175 6.08 13.52 -14.30
N PHE A 176 6.05 14.74 -13.71
CA PHE A 176 6.87 15.87 -14.16
C PHE A 176 8.25 15.95 -13.48
N GLY A 177 8.71 14.87 -12.86
CA GLY A 177 10.05 14.76 -12.29
C GLY A 177 10.31 15.77 -11.16
N SER A 178 11.25 16.72 -11.39
CA SER A 178 11.66 17.72 -10.42
C SER A 178 10.81 18.99 -10.41
N LEU A 179 9.86 19.13 -11.34
CA LEU A 179 9.04 20.32 -11.49
C LEU A 179 8.23 20.59 -10.21
N ALA A 180 8.37 21.80 -9.64
CA ALA A 180 7.75 22.21 -8.37
C ALA A 180 7.96 21.21 -7.22
N GLN A 181 9.11 20.51 -7.23
CA GLN A 181 9.37 19.38 -6.32
C GLN A 181 9.21 19.77 -4.84
N ARG A 182 9.70 20.92 -4.44
CA ARG A 182 9.64 21.37 -3.04
C ARG A 182 8.29 21.92 -2.64
N THR A 183 7.54 22.41 -3.59
CA THR A 183 6.17 22.88 -3.37
C THR A 183 5.20 21.70 -3.27
N VAL A 184 5.25 20.76 -4.21
CA VAL A 184 4.49 19.50 -4.14
C VAL A 184 4.91 18.71 -2.91
N GLY A 185 6.21 18.57 -2.72
CA GLY A 185 6.78 17.90 -1.57
C GLY A 185 7.27 16.48 -1.83
N ASP A 186 7.80 15.88 -0.77
CA ASP A 186 8.40 14.55 -0.78
C ASP A 186 7.86 13.67 0.33
N MET A 187 7.95 12.35 0.10
CA MET A 187 7.70 11.32 1.09
C MET A 187 9.03 10.73 1.61
N PHE A 188 9.06 10.26 2.86
CA PHE A 188 10.15 9.42 3.32
C PHE A 188 10.08 8.06 2.63
N GLY A 189 11.08 7.71 1.82
CA GLY A 189 11.04 6.59 0.88
C GLY A 189 10.68 5.21 1.45
N ALA A 190 11.03 4.93 2.72
CA ALA A 190 10.70 3.66 3.38
C ALA A 190 9.44 3.75 4.27
N LYS A 191 8.95 4.95 4.55
CA LYS A 191 7.82 5.20 5.43
C LYS A 191 6.75 5.96 4.63
N ASP A 192 5.51 5.56 4.81
CA ASP A 192 4.34 6.25 4.26
C ASP A 192 4.05 7.54 5.04
N THR A 193 5.05 8.42 5.07
CA THR A 193 5.06 9.65 5.87
C THR A 193 5.55 10.79 5.00
N ALA A 194 4.77 11.84 4.91
CA ALA A 194 5.11 13.04 4.18
C ALA A 194 6.25 13.80 4.87
N ARG A 195 7.14 14.40 4.08
CA ARG A 195 8.33 15.11 4.56
C ARG A 195 8.20 16.62 4.49
N CYS A 196 7.66 17.15 3.41
CA CYS A 196 7.57 18.60 3.17
C CYS A 196 6.50 18.91 2.12
N GLY A 197 6.26 20.20 1.89
CA GLY A 197 5.39 20.73 0.83
C GLY A 197 3.90 20.41 1.06
N LEU A 198 3.14 20.42 -0.03
CA LEU A 198 1.71 20.09 -0.01
C LEU A 198 1.45 18.67 0.51
N GLU A 199 2.36 17.73 0.24
CA GLU A 199 2.30 16.36 0.78
C GLU A 199 2.19 16.38 2.30
N LEU A 200 2.98 17.19 2.99
CA LEU A 200 2.95 17.31 4.45
C LEU A 200 1.78 18.13 4.95
N SER A 201 1.51 19.28 4.32
CA SER A 201 0.47 20.21 4.76
C SER A 201 -0.93 19.56 4.68
N TYR A 202 -1.15 18.72 3.69
CA TYR A 202 -2.42 18.03 3.45
C TYR A 202 -2.36 16.52 3.71
N ASP A 203 -1.39 16.07 4.49
CA ASP A 203 -1.19 14.64 4.74
C ASP A 203 -2.43 13.94 5.31
N SER A 204 -3.18 14.60 6.19
CA SER A 204 -4.41 14.05 6.77
C SER A 204 -5.51 13.78 5.73
N ILE A 205 -5.57 14.60 4.67
CA ILE A 205 -6.56 14.46 3.59
C ILE A 205 -6.08 13.41 2.58
N LEU A 206 -4.79 13.51 2.20
CA LEU A 206 -4.19 12.63 1.20
C LEU A 206 -4.04 11.18 1.68
N ARG A 207 -3.78 10.97 2.97
CA ARG A 207 -3.45 9.65 3.52
C ARG A 207 -4.62 8.66 3.52
N GLY A 208 -5.86 9.15 3.68
CA GLY A 208 -7.03 8.31 3.90
C GLY A 208 -7.02 7.60 5.26
N THR A 209 -7.88 6.59 5.42
CA THR A 209 -8.01 5.82 6.66
C THR A 209 -7.80 4.33 6.42
N ASN A 210 -6.99 3.71 7.28
CA ASN A 210 -6.69 2.29 7.19
C ASN A 210 -7.94 1.43 7.43
N GLY A 211 -8.08 0.36 6.64
CA GLY A 211 -9.03 -0.70 6.86
C GLY A 211 -8.49 -1.80 7.78
N ILE A 212 -9.40 -2.61 8.32
CA ILE A 212 -9.08 -3.77 9.15
C ILE A 212 -9.72 -5.00 8.53
N ILE A 213 -8.91 -5.99 8.22
CA ILE A 213 -9.34 -7.30 7.72
C ILE A 213 -8.94 -8.36 8.73
N HIS A 214 -9.89 -9.20 9.13
CA HIS A 214 -9.61 -10.39 9.94
C HIS A 214 -9.49 -11.63 9.07
N ARG A 215 -8.42 -12.37 9.27
CA ARG A 215 -8.27 -13.70 8.67
C ARG A 215 -8.92 -14.74 9.55
N ARG A 216 -9.98 -15.34 9.07
CA ARG A 216 -10.67 -16.44 9.78
C ARG A 216 -10.45 -17.76 9.03
N LYS A 217 -9.94 -18.75 9.73
CA LYS A 217 -9.80 -20.11 9.18
C LYS A 217 -11.18 -20.78 9.18
N VAL A 218 -11.69 -21.09 7.97
CA VAL A 218 -12.94 -21.84 7.77
C VAL A 218 -12.62 -23.09 6.97
N ARG A 219 -12.77 -24.26 7.57
CA ARG A 219 -12.48 -25.56 6.94
C ARG A 219 -11.13 -25.57 6.29
N ASN A 220 -10.05 -25.53 6.57
CA ASN A 220 -8.73 -25.51 5.91
C ASN A 220 -8.47 -24.35 4.90
N LYS A 221 -9.37 -23.37 4.79
CA LYS A 221 -9.14 -22.15 3.99
C LYS A 221 -9.17 -20.92 4.90
N TYR A 222 -8.31 -19.94 4.63
CA TYR A 222 -8.39 -18.64 5.27
C TYR A 222 -9.35 -17.74 4.49
N LEU A 223 -10.37 -17.26 5.14
CA LEU A 223 -11.28 -16.23 4.61
C LEU A 223 -10.87 -14.88 5.21
N ASN A 224 -10.72 -13.89 4.33
CA ASN A 224 -10.54 -12.51 4.73
C ASN A 224 -11.93 -11.91 4.96
N ILE A 225 -12.23 -11.55 6.19
CA ILE A 225 -13.47 -10.86 6.56
C ILE A 225 -13.10 -9.40 6.80
N THR A 226 -13.66 -8.51 6.00
CA THR A 226 -13.43 -7.06 6.14
C THR A 226 -14.33 -6.55 7.27
N ASP A 227 -13.73 -6.12 8.37
CA ASP A 227 -14.44 -5.46 9.46
C ASP A 227 -14.72 -3.99 9.13
N THR A 228 -13.66 -3.30 8.69
CA THR A 228 -13.72 -1.90 8.27
C THR A 228 -12.99 -1.78 6.95
N PRO A 229 -13.66 -1.39 5.86
CA PRO A 229 -12.98 -1.17 4.59
C PRO A 229 -12.02 0.02 4.69
N PRO A 230 -10.88 0.00 3.99
CA PRO A 230 -10.04 1.18 3.86
C PRO A 230 -10.80 2.29 3.12
N VAL A 231 -10.59 3.53 3.51
CA VAL A 231 -11.11 4.71 2.81
C VAL A 231 -9.93 5.42 2.18
N ASP A 232 -9.91 5.49 0.86
CA ASP A 232 -8.84 6.14 0.11
C ASP A 232 -8.76 7.63 0.42
N GLY A 233 -7.56 8.20 0.28
CA GLY A 233 -7.34 9.63 0.44
C GLY A 233 -8.03 10.43 -0.65
N ALA A 234 -8.43 11.66 -0.31
CA ALA A 234 -9.00 12.58 -1.28
C ALA A 234 -7.89 13.25 -2.11
N ASP A 235 -8.20 13.54 -3.37
CA ASP A 235 -7.33 14.27 -4.27
C ASP A 235 -7.31 15.76 -3.91
N ILE A 236 -6.18 16.42 -4.18
CA ILE A 236 -5.99 17.85 -3.99
C ILE A 236 -5.76 18.48 -5.36
N VAL A 237 -6.59 19.45 -5.72
CA VAL A 237 -6.39 20.28 -6.91
C VAL A 237 -5.69 21.57 -6.46
N THR A 238 -4.54 21.85 -7.07
CA THR A 238 -3.76 23.05 -6.80
C THR A 238 -4.10 24.16 -7.81
N THR A 239 -3.62 25.36 -7.54
CA THR A 239 -3.71 26.48 -8.48
C THR A 239 -2.56 26.51 -9.48
N ILE A 240 -1.57 25.62 -9.32
CA ILE A 240 -0.37 25.55 -10.17
C ILE A 240 -0.75 25.11 -11.58
N ASP A 241 -0.29 25.86 -12.57
CA ASP A 241 -0.34 25.51 -13.98
C ASP A 241 1.01 24.91 -14.39
N VAL A 242 0.98 23.68 -14.90
CA VAL A 242 2.22 22.94 -15.25
C VAL A 242 2.99 23.64 -16.35
N SER A 243 2.32 24.24 -17.33
CA SER A 243 2.95 24.94 -18.46
C SER A 243 3.61 26.23 -18.00
N MET A 244 2.93 27.02 -17.14
CA MET A 244 3.51 28.22 -16.54
C MET A 244 4.69 27.89 -15.61
N GLN A 245 4.58 26.82 -14.84
CA GLN A 245 5.63 26.35 -13.94
C GLN A 245 6.90 25.97 -14.75
N ASP A 246 6.75 25.20 -15.84
CA ASP A 246 7.87 24.79 -16.70
C ASP A 246 8.50 26.01 -17.41
N LEU A 247 7.67 26.93 -17.91
CA LEU A 247 8.16 28.18 -18.53
C LEU A 247 8.95 29.05 -17.53
N ALA A 248 8.41 29.22 -16.32
CA ALA A 248 9.06 30.00 -15.26
C ALA A 248 10.37 29.36 -14.80
N GLU A 249 10.40 28.01 -14.70
CA GLU A 249 11.61 27.27 -14.35
C GLU A 249 12.71 27.45 -15.40
N ARG A 250 12.37 27.32 -16.69
CA ARG A 250 13.32 27.52 -17.78
C ARG A 250 13.85 28.95 -17.80
N ALA A 251 12.97 29.93 -17.73
CA ALA A 251 13.36 31.33 -17.74
C ALA A 251 14.31 31.68 -16.58
N LEU A 252 13.99 31.18 -15.36
CA LEU A 252 14.85 31.38 -14.21
C LEU A 252 16.21 30.70 -14.35
N LEU A 253 16.23 29.47 -14.89
CA LEU A 253 17.47 28.72 -15.13
C LEU A 253 18.35 29.39 -16.19
N ASP A 254 17.77 29.93 -17.24
CA ASP A 254 18.49 30.63 -18.29
C ASP A 254 19.16 31.91 -17.75
N GLU A 255 18.44 32.70 -16.93
CA GLU A 255 18.99 33.86 -16.27
C GLU A 255 20.11 33.51 -15.27
N LEU A 256 19.91 32.47 -14.44
CA LEU A 256 20.92 32.03 -13.47
C LEU A 256 22.19 31.47 -14.09
N ARG A 257 22.15 31.07 -15.36
CA ARG A 257 23.31 30.57 -16.13
C ARG A 257 24.08 31.68 -16.86
N GLU A 258 23.51 32.87 -16.94
CA GLU A 258 24.18 34.00 -17.56
C GLU A 258 25.49 34.33 -16.83
N PRO A 259 26.61 34.57 -17.60
CA PRO A 259 27.94 34.77 -17.01
C PRO A 259 28.03 35.94 -16.03
N ASN A 260 27.16 36.94 -16.19
CA ASN A 260 27.14 38.14 -15.36
C ASN A 260 26.29 38.00 -14.10
N VAL A 261 25.54 36.90 -14.00
CA VAL A 261 24.68 36.61 -12.82
C VAL A 261 25.45 35.68 -11.89
N ASN A 262 25.83 36.18 -10.74
CA ASN A 262 26.53 35.40 -9.72
C ASN A 262 25.56 34.92 -8.60
N GLY A 263 24.41 34.41 -9.01
CA GLY A 263 23.36 33.96 -8.10
C GLY A 263 23.53 32.50 -7.69
N ASN A 264 23.55 32.24 -6.36
CA ASN A 264 23.54 30.89 -5.83
C ASN A 264 22.10 30.36 -5.64
N VAL A 265 21.14 31.25 -5.52
CA VAL A 265 19.72 30.98 -5.30
C VAL A 265 18.90 31.87 -6.22
N GLY A 266 17.87 31.30 -6.84
CA GLY A 266 16.89 32.02 -7.63
C GLY A 266 15.47 31.60 -7.25
N VAL A 267 14.55 32.56 -7.20
CA VAL A 267 13.13 32.32 -6.93
C VAL A 267 12.30 33.06 -7.97
N ALA A 268 11.31 32.41 -8.53
CA ALA A 268 10.32 33.04 -9.40
C ALA A 268 8.90 32.62 -8.95
N ILE A 269 8.01 33.59 -8.84
CA ILE A 269 6.61 33.38 -8.47
C ILE A 269 5.73 34.06 -9.51
N VAL A 270 4.77 33.32 -10.06
CA VAL A 270 3.74 33.86 -10.94
C VAL A 270 2.40 33.78 -10.23
N MET A 271 1.79 34.94 -10.02
CA MET A 271 0.51 35.08 -9.33
C MET A 271 -0.52 35.74 -10.24
N GLU A 272 -1.71 35.19 -10.27
CA GLU A 272 -2.87 35.81 -10.91
C GLU A 272 -3.41 36.90 -10.01
N VAL A 273 -3.36 38.15 -10.47
CA VAL A 273 -3.71 39.33 -9.65
C VAL A 273 -5.17 39.34 -9.21
N ALA A 274 -6.07 38.85 -10.08
CA ALA A 274 -7.52 38.89 -9.83
C ALA A 274 -7.96 37.94 -8.72
N THR A 275 -7.33 36.77 -8.62
CA THR A 275 -7.71 35.69 -7.69
C THR A 275 -6.74 35.51 -6.53
N GLY A 276 -5.49 35.94 -6.69
CA GLY A 276 -4.38 35.65 -5.77
C GLY A 276 -3.80 34.24 -5.95
N ASP A 277 -4.22 33.51 -6.97
CA ASP A 277 -3.74 32.15 -7.24
C ASP A 277 -2.27 32.15 -7.64
N ILE A 278 -1.48 31.30 -7.01
CA ILE A 278 -0.11 31.03 -7.43
C ILE A 278 -0.15 30.04 -8.59
N LYS A 279 0.19 30.51 -9.78
CA LYS A 279 0.22 29.70 -11.01
C LYS A 279 1.56 29.01 -11.22
N ALA A 280 2.66 29.60 -10.74
CA ALA A 280 3.97 28.99 -10.72
C ALA A 280 4.76 29.46 -9.48
N ILE A 281 5.60 28.55 -8.95
CA ILE A 281 6.51 28.84 -7.84
C ILE A 281 7.76 27.97 -8.03
N VAL A 282 8.85 28.64 -8.38
CA VAL A 282 10.13 28.03 -8.73
C VAL A 282 11.16 28.43 -7.70
N ASN A 283 11.93 27.45 -7.25
CA ASN A 283 13.04 27.64 -6.31
C ASN A 283 14.26 26.91 -6.83
N MET A 284 15.36 27.60 -7.10
CA MET A 284 16.57 26.99 -7.63
C MET A 284 17.77 27.31 -6.75
N ASP A 285 18.46 26.24 -6.35
CA ASP A 285 19.73 26.29 -5.60
C ASP A 285 20.88 25.78 -6.47
N LYS A 286 22.00 26.47 -6.46
CA LYS A 286 23.24 26.00 -7.07
C LYS A 286 23.89 24.96 -6.17
N CYS A 287 23.89 23.71 -6.63
CA CYS A 287 24.50 22.59 -5.95
C CYS A 287 26.03 22.56 -6.11
N SER A 288 26.71 21.78 -5.29
CA SER A 288 28.17 21.61 -5.31
C SER A 288 28.72 21.09 -6.66
N ASP A 289 27.88 20.41 -7.46
CA ASP A 289 28.18 19.94 -8.81
C ASP A 289 27.98 21.02 -9.90
N GLY A 290 27.67 22.26 -9.50
CA GLY A 290 27.41 23.38 -10.38
C GLY A 290 26.05 23.39 -11.06
N LYS A 291 25.20 22.36 -10.82
CA LYS A 291 23.84 22.29 -11.37
C LYS A 291 22.85 22.95 -10.43
N TYR A 292 21.82 23.56 -11.02
CA TYR A 292 20.71 24.11 -10.27
C TYR A 292 19.61 23.06 -10.04
N ARG A 293 19.09 22.98 -8.80
CA ARG A 293 17.99 22.08 -8.43
C ARG A 293 17.14 22.70 -7.31
N GLU A 294 15.90 22.27 -7.21
CA GLU A 294 15.05 22.60 -6.05
C GLU A 294 15.51 21.83 -4.80
N VAL A 295 16.27 22.45 -3.92
CA VAL A 295 16.72 21.86 -2.65
C VAL A 295 15.83 22.34 -1.50
N LYS A 296 15.46 23.62 -1.49
CA LYS A 296 14.65 24.25 -0.46
C LYS A 296 13.54 25.10 -1.11
N ASN A 297 12.41 25.25 -0.44
CA ASN A 297 11.38 26.20 -0.87
C ASN A 297 11.71 27.58 -0.29
N HIS A 298 12.56 28.33 -0.94
CA HIS A 298 13.00 29.65 -0.52
C HIS A 298 11.87 30.66 -0.51
N ALA A 299 10.91 30.54 -1.44
CA ALA A 299 9.78 31.44 -1.55
C ALA A 299 8.94 31.55 -0.27
N VAL A 300 8.88 30.48 0.53
CA VAL A 300 8.07 30.43 1.77
C VAL A 300 8.90 30.27 3.04
N SER A 301 10.19 30.00 2.94
CA SER A 301 11.03 29.71 4.11
C SER A 301 12.10 30.76 4.40
N ASP A 302 12.43 31.61 3.45
CA ASP A 302 13.48 32.61 3.64
C ASP A 302 12.92 33.95 4.07
N LEU A 303 13.66 34.59 4.94
CA LEU A 303 13.43 35.98 5.37
C LEU A 303 14.41 36.85 4.62
N LEU A 304 13.90 37.73 3.78
CA LEU A 304 14.71 38.67 2.99
C LEU A 304 14.30 40.11 3.31
N GLU A 305 15.25 40.99 3.31
CA GLU A 305 15.00 42.42 3.40
C GLU A 305 14.71 42.98 2.00
N PRO A 306 13.46 43.34 1.67
CA PRO A 306 13.05 43.66 0.30
C PRO A 306 13.61 45.01 -0.19
N GLY A 307 14.07 45.86 0.69
CA GLY A 307 14.60 47.18 0.36
C GLY A 307 13.60 48.03 -0.44
N SER A 308 14.09 48.72 -1.47
CA SER A 308 13.29 49.60 -2.32
C SER A 308 12.30 48.88 -3.23
N VAL A 309 12.42 47.58 -3.41
CA VAL A 309 11.47 46.75 -4.20
C VAL A 309 10.09 46.70 -3.55
N PHE A 310 10.01 46.95 -2.25
CA PHE A 310 8.74 47.01 -1.51
C PHE A 310 7.94 48.31 -1.76
N LYS A 311 8.51 49.27 -2.49
CA LYS A 311 7.80 50.50 -2.88
C LYS A 311 6.95 50.23 -4.11
N THR A 312 5.66 50.08 -3.93
CA THR A 312 4.67 50.02 -5.01
C THR A 312 3.88 51.31 -5.06
#